data_e50e0149a15ea20d946c82d71a048f96
#
_entry.id   e50e0149a15ea20d946c82d71a048f96
#
_cell.length_a   1.000
_cell.length_b   1.000
_cell.length_c   1.000
_cell.angle_alpha   90.00
_cell.angle_beta   90.00
_cell.angle_gamma   90.00
#
_symmetry.space_group_name_H-M   'P 1'
#
loop_
_entity.id
_entity.type
_entity.pdbx_description
1 polymer ?
#
loop_
_entity_poly.entity_id
_entity_poly.type
_entity_poly.pdbx_seq_one_letter_code
_entity_poly.pdbx_strand_id
1 'polypeptide(L)'
;MNICKVQGKCVSTIKDEHLKGCSLITMQRMNKSGGPSGEMLVAVDTIGCSVGETVLVTRGSGARAVLGADSPADMVVVGIVDTYDCK
;
A
#
# COMPACT_ATOMS: atom_id res chain seq x y z
N MET A 1 8.32 -7.72 -0.05
CA MET A 1 7.37 -6.99 0.82
C MET A 1 8.03 -5.76 1.41
N ASN A 2 7.23 -4.76 1.70
CA ASN A 2 7.71 -3.48 2.25
C ASN A 2 6.89 -3.08 3.46
N ILE A 3 7.51 -2.36 4.39
CA ILE A 3 6.81 -1.71 5.49
C ILE A 3 6.68 -0.25 5.13
N CYS A 4 5.45 0.25 5.13
CA CYS A 4 5.14 1.61 4.70
C CYS A 4 4.23 2.29 5.70
N LYS A 5 4.22 3.62 5.67
CA LYS A 5 3.31 4.43 6.49
C LYS A 5 2.28 5.07 5.59
N VAL A 6 1.00 4.91 5.95
CA VAL A 6 -0.11 5.49 5.20
C VAL A 6 -0.10 7.01 5.38
N GLN A 7 -0.06 7.74 4.28
CA GLN A 7 -0.02 9.20 4.30
C GLN A 7 -1.39 9.81 4.00
N GLY A 8 -2.19 9.13 3.20
CA GLY A 8 -3.50 9.64 2.85
C GLY A 8 -4.23 8.71 1.92
N LYS A 9 -5.38 9.16 1.47
CA LYS A 9 -6.17 8.44 0.47
C LYS A 9 -5.94 9.07 -0.89
N CYS A 10 -5.92 8.23 -1.92
CA CYS A 10 -5.76 8.67 -3.29
C CYS A 10 -7.14 8.62 -3.95
N VAL A 11 -7.62 9.76 -4.42
CA VAL A 11 -8.90 9.86 -5.10
C VAL A 11 -8.66 10.12 -6.57
N SER A 12 -9.20 9.26 -7.43
CA SER A 12 -9.11 9.41 -8.87
C SER A 12 -10.50 9.26 -9.47
N THR A 13 -10.95 10.26 -10.20
CA THR A 13 -12.24 10.21 -10.88
C THR A 13 -12.16 9.47 -12.21
N ILE A 14 -10.98 9.41 -12.80
CA ILE A 14 -10.72 8.67 -14.04
C ILE A 14 -9.63 7.66 -13.76
N LYS A 15 -9.95 6.38 -13.84
CA LYS A 15 -9.00 5.31 -13.58
C LYS A 15 -9.37 4.07 -14.39
N ASP A 16 -8.41 3.16 -14.50
CA ASP A 16 -8.59 1.89 -15.19
C ASP A 16 -9.79 1.14 -14.60
N GLU A 17 -10.52 0.46 -15.47
CA GLU A 17 -11.72 -0.28 -15.08
C GLU A 17 -11.43 -1.32 -14.00
N HIS A 18 -10.27 -1.96 -14.05
CA HIS A 18 -9.87 -2.97 -13.05
C HIS A 18 -9.61 -2.37 -11.67
N LEU A 19 -9.51 -1.03 -11.56
CA LEU A 19 -9.36 -0.34 -10.28
C LEU A 19 -10.67 0.19 -9.73
N LYS A 20 -11.77 0.09 -10.48
CA LYS A 20 -13.07 0.55 -10.02
C LYS A 20 -13.49 -0.24 -8.78
N GLY A 21 -13.98 0.46 -7.78
CA GLY A 21 -14.35 -0.15 -6.52
C GLY A 21 -13.19 -0.41 -5.57
N CYS A 22 -11.96 -0.18 -6.00
CA CYS A 22 -10.79 -0.31 -5.13
C CYS A 22 -10.53 0.98 -4.36
N SER A 23 -10.15 0.84 -3.09
CA SER A 23 -9.62 1.96 -2.32
C SER A 23 -8.14 2.10 -2.59
N LEU A 24 -7.70 3.31 -2.92
CA LEU A 24 -6.29 3.60 -3.16
C LEU A 24 -5.77 4.49 -2.03
N ILE A 25 -4.57 4.20 -1.58
CA ILE A 25 -3.91 4.99 -0.54
C ILE A 25 -2.56 5.47 -1.02
N THR A 26 -2.12 6.60 -0.47
CA THR A 26 -0.75 7.07 -0.63
C THR A 26 0.04 6.67 0.60
N MET A 27 1.28 6.29 0.40
CA MET A 27 2.14 5.80 1.48
C MET A 27 3.60 6.11 1.19
N GLN A 28 4.43 6.05 2.23
CA GLN A 28 5.88 6.14 2.10
C GLN A 28 6.53 4.96 2.81
N ARG A 29 7.65 4.51 2.29
CA ARG A 29 8.44 3.45 2.93
C ARG A 29 8.98 3.94 4.26
N MET A 30 9.08 3.03 5.20
CA MET A 30 9.71 3.30 6.49
C MET A 30 11.19 2.94 6.42
N ASN A 31 12.03 3.78 6.99
CA ASN A 31 13.45 3.48 7.15
C ASN A 31 13.70 2.74 8.46
N LYS A 32 14.96 2.35 8.70
CA LYS A 32 15.34 1.61 9.91
C LYS A 32 15.10 2.39 11.20
N SER A 33 15.13 3.71 11.14
CA SER A 33 14.86 4.54 12.30
C SER A 33 13.38 4.76 12.58
N GLY A 34 12.51 4.17 11.76
CA GLY A 34 11.07 4.24 11.96
C GLY A 34 10.40 5.46 11.35
N GLY A 35 11.13 6.26 10.59
CA GLY A 35 10.58 7.43 9.91
C GLY A 35 10.24 7.16 8.44
N PRO A 36 9.32 7.93 7.87
CA PRO A 36 9.04 7.82 6.44
C PRO A 36 10.25 8.26 5.63
N SER A 37 10.49 7.60 4.52
CA SER A 37 11.57 7.99 3.63
C SER A 37 11.24 7.63 2.19
N GLY A 38 11.87 8.34 1.27
CA GLY A 38 11.72 8.08 -0.15
C GLY A 38 10.50 8.73 -0.76
N GLU A 39 10.14 8.26 -1.93
CA GLU A 39 9.05 8.80 -2.70
C GLU A 39 7.67 8.35 -2.21
N MET A 40 6.66 9.11 -2.58
CA MET A 40 5.28 8.74 -2.34
C MET A 40 4.90 7.60 -3.27
N LEU A 41 4.26 6.59 -2.72
CA LEU A 41 3.79 5.41 -3.46
C LEU A 41 2.28 5.30 -3.33
N VAL A 42 1.66 4.61 -4.30
CA VAL A 42 0.21 4.35 -4.28
C VAL A 42 -0.01 2.85 -4.23
N ALA A 43 -0.90 2.41 -3.36
CA ALA A 43 -1.25 1.00 -3.23
C ALA A 43 -2.77 0.82 -3.14
N VAL A 44 -3.22 -0.38 -3.50
CA VAL A 44 -4.61 -0.77 -3.25
C VAL A 44 -4.73 -1.19 -1.80
N ASP A 45 -5.76 -0.68 -1.13
CA ASP A 45 -6.05 -1.03 0.26
C ASP A 45 -7.18 -2.07 0.31
N THR A 46 -6.85 -3.28 0.73
CA THR A 46 -7.83 -4.37 0.89
C THR A 46 -8.23 -4.58 2.34
N ILE A 47 -7.63 -3.84 3.27
CA ILE A 47 -7.78 -4.05 4.72
C ILE A 47 -8.66 -2.97 5.36
N GLY A 48 -8.61 -1.74 4.86
CA GLY A 48 -9.29 -0.61 5.47
C GLY A 48 -8.38 0.14 6.44
N CYS A 49 -7.14 0.41 6.04
CA CYS A 49 -6.20 1.11 6.89
C CYS A 49 -6.48 2.61 6.94
N SER A 50 -5.99 3.26 7.99
CA SER A 50 -6.17 4.68 8.25
C SER A 50 -4.85 5.43 8.11
N VAL A 51 -4.95 6.74 7.88
CA VAL A 51 -3.77 7.62 7.82
C VAL A 51 -2.99 7.52 9.12
N GLY A 52 -1.69 7.42 8.99
CA GLY A 52 -0.78 7.28 10.13
C GLY A 52 -0.46 5.85 10.53
N GLU A 53 -1.21 4.89 10.03
CA GLU A 53 -0.93 3.48 10.33
C GLU A 53 0.26 2.97 9.55
N THR A 54 0.98 2.04 10.16
CA THR A 54 2.09 1.32 9.51
C THR A 54 1.51 0.04 8.90
N VAL A 55 1.81 -0.20 7.64
CA VAL A 55 1.20 -1.31 6.89
C VAL A 55 2.26 -2.17 6.23
N LEU A 56 1.91 -3.43 6.03
CA LEU A 56 2.71 -4.38 5.29
C LEU A 56 2.18 -4.44 3.85
N VAL A 57 3.07 -4.25 2.89
CA VAL A 57 2.72 -4.11 1.48
C VAL A 57 3.47 -5.17 0.68
N THR A 58 2.75 -5.88 -0.16
CA THR A 58 3.35 -6.74 -1.17
C THR A 58 3.28 -6.04 -2.54
N ARG A 59 4.18 -6.41 -3.44
CA ARG A 59 4.27 -5.79 -4.76
C ARG A 59 4.59 -6.82 -5.83
N GLY A 60 4.48 -6.40 -7.09
CA GLY A 60 4.79 -7.24 -8.24
C GLY A 60 3.85 -8.43 -8.33
N SER A 61 4.40 -9.62 -8.54
CA SER A 61 3.62 -10.84 -8.65
C SER A 61 2.87 -11.20 -7.36
N GLY A 62 3.41 -10.81 -6.20
CA GLY A 62 2.71 -10.98 -4.93
C GLY A 62 1.43 -10.16 -4.86
N ALA A 63 1.48 -8.91 -5.33
CA ALA A 63 0.29 -8.07 -5.39
C ALA A 63 -0.75 -8.64 -6.36
N ARG A 64 -0.32 -9.12 -7.52
CA ARG A 64 -1.22 -9.71 -8.50
C ARG A 64 -1.86 -11.00 -8.01
N ALA A 65 -1.19 -11.74 -7.14
CA ALA A 65 -1.77 -12.93 -6.51
C ALA A 65 -2.98 -12.57 -5.64
N VAL A 66 -2.97 -11.39 -5.03
CA VAL A 66 -4.08 -10.90 -4.20
C VAL A 66 -5.15 -10.23 -5.06
N LEU A 67 -4.76 -9.39 -6.02
CA LEU A 67 -5.67 -8.54 -6.78
C LEU A 67 -6.21 -9.18 -8.05
N GLY A 68 -5.52 -10.19 -8.57
CA GLY A 68 -5.82 -10.79 -9.87
C GLY A 68 -4.86 -10.35 -10.96
N ALA A 69 -4.64 -11.21 -11.94
CA ALA A 69 -3.65 -11.00 -12.99
C ALA A 69 -3.96 -9.79 -13.89
N ASP A 70 -5.22 -9.41 -13.99
CA ASP A 70 -5.65 -8.33 -14.86
C ASP A 70 -5.55 -6.95 -14.21
N SER A 71 -5.20 -6.86 -12.92
CA SER A 71 -5.11 -5.58 -12.24
C SER A 71 -3.85 -4.83 -12.69
N PRO A 72 -3.97 -3.53 -13.03
CA PRO A 72 -2.79 -2.71 -13.31
C PRO A 72 -2.02 -2.32 -12.04
N ALA A 73 -2.60 -2.52 -10.87
CA ALA A 73 -1.93 -2.21 -9.62
C ALA A 73 -0.91 -3.30 -9.30
N ASP A 74 0.27 -2.88 -8.85
CA ASP A 74 1.35 -3.79 -8.49
C ASP A 74 1.75 -3.69 -7.01
N MET A 75 0.97 -2.96 -6.22
CA MET A 75 1.19 -2.84 -4.77
C MET A 75 -0.14 -2.95 -4.05
N VAL A 76 -0.18 -3.78 -3.02
CA VAL A 76 -1.38 -3.99 -2.23
C VAL A 76 -1.02 -4.12 -0.75
N VAL A 77 -1.85 -3.51 0.10
CA VAL A 77 -1.74 -3.63 1.55
C VAL A 77 -2.29 -4.98 1.97
N VAL A 78 -1.51 -5.76 2.68
CA VAL A 78 -1.90 -7.10 3.14
C VAL A 78 -2.00 -7.22 4.66
N GLY A 79 -1.60 -6.20 5.40
CA GLY A 79 -1.72 -6.23 6.86
C GLY A 79 -1.41 -4.89 7.50
N ILE A 80 -1.85 -4.71 8.73
CA ILE A 80 -1.51 -3.57 9.57
C ILE A 80 -0.46 -4.05 10.57
N VAL A 81 0.62 -3.29 10.70
CA VAL A 81 1.75 -3.67 11.55
C VAL A 81 1.67 -2.86 12.84
N ASP A 82 1.54 -3.56 13.96
CA ASP A 82 1.55 -2.92 15.29
C ASP A 82 2.97 -2.62 15.75
N THR A 83 3.85 -3.61 15.63
CA THR A 83 5.25 -3.44 15.98
C THR A 83 6.13 -4.26 15.03
N TYR A 84 7.36 -3.80 14.85
CA TYR A 84 8.36 -4.58 14.12
C TYR A 84 9.74 -4.30 14.72
N ASP A 85 10.62 -5.30 14.59
CA ASP A 85 11.99 -5.21 15.09
C ASP A 85 12.94 -5.03 13.91
N CYS A 86 13.76 -3.99 13.98
CA CYS A 86 14.67 -3.61 12.91
C CYS A 86 16.10 -3.60 13.43
N LYS A 87 16.75 -4.73 13.29
CA LYS A 87 18.13 -4.90 13.74
C LYS A 87 19.16 -4.74 12.63
#